data_2da9ccd8f7fe8275d8f3699aa3e625c5
#
_entry.id   2da9ccd8f7fe8275d8f3699aa3e625c5
#
_cell.length_a   1.000
_cell.length_b   1.000
_cell.length_c   1.000
_cell.angle_alpha   90.00
_cell.angle_beta   90.00
_cell.angle_gamma   90.00
#
_symmetry.space_group_name_H-M   'P 1'
#
loop_
_entity.id
_entity.type
_entity.pdbx_description
1 polymer ?
#
loop_
_entity_poly.entity_id
_entity_poly.type
_entity_poly.pdbx_seq_one_letter_code
_entity_poly.pdbx_strand_id
1 'polypeptide(L)'
;MKRPTFLHGVIAAAVLGFFASAIVATLTPFVGLGTVVRLVIPALALAYLLYLFSRSTERLGRVTALSAWTVLAVLTWWVAPPLPLYLLAHVVAIWLLRSLYFYSGLVPALMDLGISTLSVSATVWAITRSGSVFLATWCFFLVQALFVAIPPALAKKRTEQRNTPAESEQFETARRQADQALRQLFTQ
;
A
#
# COMPACT_ATOMS: atom_id res chain seq x y z
N MET A 1 16.06 -6.26 -11.57
CA MET A 1 15.59 -5.35 -10.50
C MET A 1 15.98 -5.94 -9.15
N LYS A 2 16.71 -5.21 -8.29
CA LYS A 2 17.11 -5.71 -6.96
C LYS A 2 15.85 -5.79 -6.09
N ARG A 3 15.61 -6.97 -5.50
CA ARG A 3 14.49 -7.16 -4.55
C ARG A 3 14.65 -6.18 -3.38
N PRO A 4 13.57 -5.54 -2.92
CA PRO A 4 13.65 -4.68 -1.75
C PRO A 4 14.12 -5.53 -0.56
N THR A 5 15.24 -5.15 0.02
CA THR A 5 15.72 -5.79 1.24
C THR A 5 14.99 -5.16 2.43
N PHE A 6 14.76 -5.94 3.47
CA PHE A 6 14.17 -5.48 4.74
C PHE A 6 14.89 -4.22 5.27
N LEU A 7 16.21 -4.15 5.09
CA LEU A 7 17.03 -3.01 5.51
C LEU A 7 16.58 -1.67 4.87
N HIS A 8 16.18 -1.68 3.60
CA HIS A 8 15.63 -0.48 2.96
C HIS A 8 14.30 -0.03 3.61
N GLY A 9 13.48 -0.99 4.06
CA GLY A 9 12.26 -0.69 4.81
C GLY A 9 12.54 -0.07 6.17
N VAL A 10 13.55 -0.58 6.89
CA VAL A 10 14.00 -0.04 8.19
C VAL A 10 14.50 1.41 8.05
N ILE A 11 15.33 1.66 7.03
CA ILE A 11 15.85 3.02 6.76
C ILE A 11 14.70 3.98 6.40
N ALA A 12 13.79 3.55 5.52
CA ALA A 12 12.62 4.36 5.16
C ALA A 12 11.74 4.67 6.39
N ALA A 13 11.52 3.69 7.27
CA ALA A 13 10.79 3.87 8.51
C ALA A 13 11.46 4.89 9.44
N ALA A 14 12.80 4.82 9.59
CA ALA A 14 13.56 5.78 10.41
C ALA A 14 13.49 7.20 9.85
N VAL A 15 13.62 7.35 8.52
CA VAL A 15 13.53 8.64 7.83
C VAL A 15 12.12 9.23 8.02
N LEU A 16 11.06 8.46 7.78
CA LEU A 16 9.68 8.92 7.98
C LEU A 16 9.40 9.28 9.44
N GLY A 17 9.92 8.50 10.41
CA GLY A 17 9.81 8.80 11.83
C GLY A 17 10.51 10.11 12.21
N PHE A 18 11.70 10.33 11.68
CA PHE A 18 12.44 11.57 11.90
C PHE A 18 11.69 12.80 11.37
N PHE A 19 11.23 12.75 10.13
CA PHE A 19 10.46 13.84 9.52
C PHE A 19 9.16 14.11 10.27
N ALA A 20 8.41 13.04 10.64
CA ALA A 20 7.19 13.19 11.42
C ALA A 20 7.45 13.89 12.76
N SER A 21 8.48 13.46 13.48
CA SER A 21 8.85 14.07 14.77
C SER A 21 9.28 15.52 14.62
N ALA A 22 10.09 15.84 13.61
CA ALA A 22 10.53 17.20 13.33
C ALA A 22 9.34 18.13 13.01
N ILE A 23 8.40 17.67 12.15
CA ILE A 23 7.20 18.44 11.80
C ILE A 23 6.32 18.67 13.04
N VAL A 24 6.10 17.63 13.84
CA VAL A 24 5.31 17.75 15.07
C VAL A 24 5.96 18.71 16.05
N ALA A 25 7.27 18.60 16.28
CA ALA A 25 8.00 19.46 17.20
C ALA A 25 7.96 20.94 16.76
N THR A 26 8.10 21.19 15.45
CA THR A 26 8.17 22.56 14.93
C THR A 26 6.80 23.22 14.79
N LEU A 27 5.75 22.50 14.39
CA LEU A 27 4.45 23.09 14.11
C LEU A 27 3.50 23.10 15.33
N THR A 28 3.70 22.22 16.32
CA THR A 28 2.80 22.14 17.50
C THR A 28 2.67 23.48 18.24
N PRO A 29 3.72 24.28 18.43
CA PRO A 29 3.59 25.58 19.13
C PRO A 29 2.69 26.59 18.39
N PHE A 30 2.55 26.46 17.06
CA PHE A 30 1.82 27.42 16.23
C PHE A 30 0.35 27.05 16.01
N VAL A 31 0.05 25.77 15.80
CA VAL A 31 -1.30 25.33 15.39
C VAL A 31 -1.92 24.26 16.30
N GLY A 32 -1.20 23.87 17.34
CA GLY A 32 -1.64 22.87 18.32
C GLY A 32 -1.47 21.42 17.85
N LEU A 33 -1.21 20.53 18.81
CA LEU A 33 -0.88 19.12 18.57
C LEU A 33 -1.94 18.38 17.74
N GLY A 34 -3.22 18.58 18.05
CA GLY A 34 -4.31 17.87 17.36
C GLY A 34 -4.36 18.15 15.86
N THR A 35 -4.16 19.43 15.47
CA THR A 35 -4.12 19.85 14.05
C THR A 35 -2.88 19.31 13.36
N VAL A 36 -1.72 19.41 14.01
CA VAL A 36 -0.45 18.91 13.44
C VAL A 36 -0.53 17.41 13.18
N VAL A 37 -1.01 16.62 14.14
CA VAL A 37 -1.16 15.16 13.98
C VAL A 37 -2.11 14.84 12.82
N ARG A 38 -3.21 15.57 12.66
CA ARG A 38 -4.15 15.41 11.53
C ARG A 38 -3.51 15.75 10.18
N LEU A 39 -2.53 16.65 10.11
CA LEU A 39 -1.76 16.94 8.90
C LEU A 39 -0.68 15.89 8.63
N VAL A 40 -0.01 15.43 9.67
CA VAL A 40 1.09 14.46 9.57
C VAL A 40 0.61 13.09 9.12
N ILE A 41 -0.54 12.61 9.63
CA ILE A 41 -1.07 11.29 9.26
C ILE A 41 -1.27 11.15 7.73
N PRO A 42 -2.04 12.02 7.04
CA PRO A 42 -2.19 11.89 5.60
C PRO A 42 -0.90 12.18 4.83
N ALA A 43 -0.03 13.07 5.31
CA ALA A 43 1.25 13.32 4.67
C ALA A 43 2.15 12.06 4.70
N LEU A 44 2.23 11.36 5.82
CA LEU A 44 2.96 10.11 5.95
C LEU A 44 2.33 8.99 5.11
N ALA A 45 0.98 8.91 5.10
CA ALA A 45 0.27 7.95 4.27
C ALA A 45 0.56 8.19 2.77
N LEU A 46 0.54 9.47 2.33
CA LEU A 46 0.89 9.82 0.95
C LEU A 46 2.34 9.47 0.63
N ALA A 47 3.29 9.84 1.49
CA ALA A 47 4.70 9.53 1.31
C ALA A 47 4.92 8.01 1.18
N TYR A 48 4.23 7.23 2.01
CA TYR A 48 4.28 5.78 1.95
C TYR A 48 3.66 5.22 0.66
N LEU A 49 2.52 5.74 0.21
CA LEU A 49 1.89 5.34 -1.06
C LEU A 49 2.78 5.68 -2.25
N LEU A 50 3.40 6.86 -2.28
CA LEU A 50 4.34 7.24 -3.33
C LEU A 50 5.57 6.32 -3.35
N TYR A 51 6.11 5.98 -2.17
CA TYR A 51 7.17 5.00 -2.05
C TYR A 51 6.75 3.63 -2.59
N LEU A 52 5.53 3.18 -2.29
CA LEU A 52 4.98 1.92 -2.77
C LEU A 52 4.83 1.93 -4.30
N PHE A 53 4.26 3.00 -4.85
CA PHE A 53 4.06 3.15 -6.30
C PHE A 53 5.35 3.32 -7.09
N SER A 54 6.40 3.89 -6.51
CA SER A 54 7.70 3.97 -7.16
C SER A 54 8.29 2.59 -7.47
N ARG A 55 7.84 1.56 -6.75
CA ARG A 55 8.30 0.17 -6.87
C ARG A 55 7.36 -0.75 -7.65
N SER A 56 6.11 -0.32 -7.92
CA SER A 56 5.19 -1.13 -8.70
C SER A 56 5.43 -0.94 -10.21
N THR A 57 5.22 -1.97 -11.01
CA THR A 57 5.36 -1.91 -12.48
C THR A 57 4.08 -1.45 -13.17
N GLU A 58 2.94 -1.53 -12.48
CA GLU A 58 1.64 -1.19 -13.04
C GLU A 58 1.38 0.32 -13.01
N ARG A 59 1.15 0.92 -14.18
CA ARG A 59 0.94 2.38 -14.32
C ARG A 59 -0.53 2.80 -14.27
N LEU A 60 -1.44 1.96 -14.77
CA LEU A 60 -2.83 2.31 -15.04
C LEU A 60 -3.69 2.58 -13.79
N GLY A 61 -3.34 2.01 -12.64
CA GLY A 61 -4.12 2.20 -11.42
C GLY A 61 -3.58 3.25 -10.44
N ARG A 62 -2.40 3.84 -10.69
CA ARG A 62 -1.78 4.78 -9.75
C ARG A 62 -2.58 6.05 -9.57
N VAL A 63 -3.11 6.59 -10.67
CA VAL A 63 -3.89 7.83 -10.66
C VAL A 63 -5.19 7.61 -9.89
N THR A 64 -5.90 6.50 -10.17
CA THR A 64 -7.16 6.18 -9.47
C THR A 64 -6.94 5.95 -7.98
N ALA A 65 -5.85 5.29 -7.60
CA ALA A 65 -5.50 5.08 -6.19
C ALA A 65 -5.17 6.39 -5.47
N LEU A 66 -4.37 7.26 -6.09
CA LEU A 66 -4.05 8.57 -5.53
C LEU A 66 -5.30 9.45 -5.43
N SER A 67 -6.17 9.43 -6.45
CA SER A 67 -7.44 10.17 -6.42
C SER A 67 -8.35 9.67 -5.31
N ALA A 68 -8.53 8.36 -5.18
CA ALA A 68 -9.34 7.76 -4.11
C ALA A 68 -8.79 8.12 -2.71
N TRP A 69 -7.47 8.04 -2.56
CA TRP A 69 -6.81 8.44 -1.31
C TRP A 69 -6.98 9.95 -1.02
N THR A 70 -6.84 10.82 -2.03
CA THR A 70 -7.03 12.27 -1.87
C THR A 70 -8.45 12.60 -1.45
N VAL A 71 -9.46 11.97 -2.09
CA VAL A 71 -10.87 12.12 -1.71
C VAL A 71 -11.08 11.68 -0.26
N LEU A 72 -10.53 10.55 0.16
CA LEU A 72 -10.62 10.10 1.55
C LEU A 72 -9.97 11.10 2.51
N ALA A 73 -8.77 11.60 2.20
CA ALA A 73 -8.06 12.54 3.05
C ALA A 73 -8.85 13.86 3.21
N VAL A 74 -9.45 14.37 2.14
CA VAL A 74 -10.31 15.56 2.17
C VAL A 74 -11.59 15.31 2.98
N LEU A 75 -12.26 14.18 2.76
CA LEU A 75 -13.47 13.81 3.49
C LEU A 75 -13.20 13.64 4.99
N THR A 76 -12.15 12.94 5.36
CA THR A 76 -11.79 12.73 6.77
C THR A 76 -11.35 14.04 7.43
N TRP A 77 -10.71 14.94 6.69
CA TRP A 77 -10.39 16.28 7.17
C TRP A 77 -11.67 17.10 7.44
N TRP A 78 -12.62 17.06 6.51
CA TRP A 78 -13.86 17.83 6.62
C TRP A 78 -14.80 17.31 7.72
N VAL A 79 -14.97 15.99 7.83
CA VAL A 79 -15.77 15.34 8.88
C VAL A 79 -15.12 15.48 10.26
N ALA A 80 -13.80 15.63 10.30
CA ALA A 80 -12.99 15.78 11.50
C ALA A 80 -13.29 14.76 12.62
N PRO A 81 -13.35 13.44 12.32
CA PRO A 81 -13.66 12.42 13.32
C PRO A 81 -12.62 12.41 14.45
N PRO A 82 -12.90 11.75 15.59
CA PRO A 82 -11.90 11.54 16.64
C PRO A 82 -10.59 10.96 16.09
N LEU A 83 -9.44 11.37 16.66
CA LEU A 83 -8.11 10.97 16.17
C LEU A 83 -7.92 9.46 15.94
N PRO A 84 -8.43 8.56 16.82
CA PRO A 84 -8.32 7.12 16.56
C PRO A 84 -9.04 6.68 15.30
N LEU A 85 -10.24 7.19 15.03
CA LEU A 85 -11.00 6.89 13.82
C LEU A 85 -10.35 7.51 12.58
N TYR A 86 -9.78 8.71 12.71
CA TYR A 86 -9.02 9.37 11.67
C TYR A 86 -7.81 8.53 11.24
N LEU A 87 -7.03 8.07 12.21
CA LEU A 87 -5.89 7.17 11.96
C LEU A 87 -6.35 5.86 11.32
N LEU A 88 -7.39 5.24 11.88
CA LEU A 88 -7.93 3.96 11.39
C LEU A 88 -8.38 4.07 9.93
N ALA A 89 -9.07 5.15 9.55
CA ALA A 89 -9.49 5.39 8.17
C ALA A 89 -8.32 5.39 7.19
N HIS A 90 -7.21 6.05 7.54
CA HIS A 90 -6.01 6.09 6.70
C HIS A 90 -5.29 4.74 6.64
N VAL A 91 -5.22 4.00 7.75
CA VAL A 91 -4.62 2.66 7.79
C VAL A 91 -5.44 1.67 6.95
N VAL A 92 -6.77 1.70 7.08
CA VAL A 92 -7.68 0.88 6.26
C VAL A 92 -7.56 1.22 4.78
N ALA A 93 -7.45 2.51 4.44
CA ALA A 93 -7.24 2.93 3.05
C ALA A 93 -5.92 2.38 2.47
N ILE A 94 -4.81 2.47 3.21
CA ILE A 94 -3.52 1.90 2.80
C ILE A 94 -3.65 0.39 2.61
N TRP A 95 -4.29 -0.31 3.56
CA TRP A 95 -4.52 -1.75 3.47
C TRP A 95 -5.37 -2.12 2.24
N LEU A 96 -6.48 -1.41 1.99
CA LEU A 96 -7.33 -1.63 0.81
C LEU A 96 -6.55 -1.41 -0.50
N LEU A 97 -5.80 -0.32 -0.60
CA LEU A 97 -4.97 -0.05 -1.78
C LEU A 97 -3.93 -1.15 -1.98
N ARG A 98 -3.26 -1.61 -0.92
CA ARG A 98 -2.31 -2.73 -1.01
C ARG A 98 -3.00 -4.02 -1.39
N SER A 99 -4.16 -4.30 -0.81
CA SER A 99 -4.94 -5.50 -1.11
C SER A 99 -5.36 -5.54 -2.59
N LEU A 100 -5.80 -4.42 -3.15
CA LEU A 100 -6.22 -4.33 -4.55
C LEU A 100 -5.05 -4.44 -5.54
N TYR A 101 -3.89 -3.86 -5.20
CA TYR A 101 -2.75 -3.77 -6.14
C TYR A 101 -1.75 -4.92 -6.06
N PHE A 102 -1.57 -5.51 -4.88
CA PHE A 102 -0.48 -6.45 -4.64
C PHE A 102 -0.94 -7.88 -4.40
N TYR A 103 -2.23 -8.10 -4.08
CA TYR A 103 -2.72 -9.43 -3.74
C TYR A 103 -3.75 -9.94 -4.74
N SER A 104 -3.61 -11.20 -5.11
CA SER A 104 -4.55 -11.91 -5.96
C SER A 104 -5.42 -12.91 -5.19
N GLY A 105 -5.35 -12.94 -3.86
CA GLY A 105 -6.08 -13.87 -3.02
C GLY A 105 -6.44 -13.32 -1.65
N LEU A 106 -7.41 -13.96 -1.00
CA LEU A 106 -7.90 -13.54 0.33
C LEU A 106 -6.85 -13.77 1.43
N VAL A 107 -6.10 -14.88 1.38
CA VAL A 107 -5.12 -15.23 2.41
C VAL A 107 -4.01 -14.18 2.55
N PRO A 108 -3.30 -13.75 1.47
CA PRO A 108 -2.30 -12.69 1.60
C PRO A 108 -2.90 -11.36 2.05
N ALA A 109 -4.14 -11.03 1.64
CA ALA A 109 -4.82 -9.82 2.09
C ALA A 109 -5.13 -9.83 3.58
N LEU A 110 -5.52 -10.99 4.14
CA LEU A 110 -5.73 -11.17 5.59
C LEU A 110 -4.41 -11.13 6.38
N MET A 111 -3.34 -11.71 5.85
CA MET A 111 -2.00 -11.60 6.46
C MET A 111 -1.56 -10.14 6.53
N ASP A 112 -1.80 -9.36 5.49
CA ASP A 112 -1.51 -7.93 5.44
C ASP A 112 -2.39 -7.12 6.40
N LEU A 113 -3.65 -7.49 6.57
CA LEU A 113 -4.51 -6.93 7.60
C LEU A 113 -3.95 -7.18 9.00
N GLY A 114 -3.44 -8.39 9.26
CA GLY A 114 -2.76 -8.74 10.50
C GLY A 114 -1.53 -7.86 10.76
N ILE A 115 -0.69 -7.65 9.75
CA ILE A 115 0.47 -6.74 9.83
C ILE A 115 0.01 -5.30 10.10
N SER A 116 -1.04 -4.83 9.43
CA SER A 116 -1.58 -3.48 9.64
C SER A 116 -2.12 -3.29 11.06
N THR A 117 -2.84 -4.28 11.58
CA THR A 117 -3.32 -4.28 12.98
C THR A 117 -2.17 -4.29 13.98
N LEU A 118 -1.15 -5.11 13.73
CA LEU A 118 0.06 -5.15 14.56
C LEU A 118 0.81 -3.80 14.52
N SER A 119 0.86 -3.13 13.38
CA SER A 119 1.47 -1.80 13.24
C SER A 119 0.77 -0.76 14.08
N VAL A 120 -0.57 -0.75 14.07
CA VAL A 120 -1.37 0.17 14.91
C VAL A 120 -1.14 -0.13 16.39
N SER A 121 -1.16 -1.40 16.78
CA SER A 121 -0.93 -1.82 18.17
C SER A 121 0.48 -1.41 18.63
N ALA A 122 1.51 -1.62 17.82
CA ALA A 122 2.88 -1.21 18.11
C ALA A 122 3.00 0.32 18.24
N THR A 123 2.29 1.08 17.41
CA THR A 123 2.24 2.55 17.46
C THR A 123 1.62 3.03 18.75
N VAL A 124 0.46 2.48 19.13
CA VAL A 124 -0.23 2.83 20.39
C VAL A 124 0.65 2.49 21.58
N TRP A 125 1.26 1.31 21.58
CA TRP A 125 2.19 0.91 22.65
C TRP A 125 3.39 1.86 22.74
N ALA A 126 4.02 2.20 21.61
CA ALA A 126 5.18 3.07 21.58
C ALA A 126 4.84 4.48 22.10
N ILE A 127 3.72 5.09 21.66
CA ILE A 127 3.32 6.43 22.08
C ILE A 127 2.94 6.47 23.56
N THR A 128 2.23 5.46 24.05
CA THR A 128 1.79 5.40 25.47
C THR A 128 2.96 5.17 26.44
N ARG A 129 4.01 4.46 25.98
CA ARG A 129 5.18 4.16 26.81
C ARG A 129 6.26 5.24 26.79
N SER A 130 6.48 5.86 25.64
CA SER A 130 7.60 6.81 25.44
C SER A 130 7.15 8.25 25.25
N GLY A 131 5.88 8.51 24.89
CA GLY A 131 5.43 9.83 24.44
C GLY A 131 6.10 10.31 23.14
N SER A 132 6.92 9.48 22.50
CA SER A 132 7.76 9.88 21.37
C SER A 132 7.04 9.61 20.03
N VAL A 133 6.78 10.68 19.29
CA VAL A 133 6.22 10.60 17.94
C VAL A 133 7.17 9.86 17.00
N PHE A 134 8.50 10.06 17.17
CA PHE A 134 9.50 9.33 16.41
C PHE A 134 9.35 7.82 16.57
N LEU A 135 9.36 7.33 17.82
CA LEU A 135 9.26 5.90 18.10
C LEU A 135 7.92 5.33 17.62
N ALA A 136 6.81 6.04 17.82
CA ALA A 136 5.50 5.61 17.36
C ALA A 136 5.46 5.44 15.83
N THR A 137 5.93 6.44 15.09
CA THR A 137 5.97 6.40 13.62
C THR A 137 6.97 5.37 13.10
N TRP A 138 8.14 5.27 13.74
CA TRP A 138 9.14 4.27 13.38
C TRP A 138 8.64 2.85 13.59
N CYS A 139 8.04 2.54 14.75
CA CYS A 139 7.43 1.23 15.03
C CYS A 139 6.34 0.89 14.01
N PHE A 140 5.47 1.86 13.66
CA PHE A 140 4.45 1.66 12.63
C PHE A 140 5.05 1.19 11.32
N PHE A 141 5.99 1.94 10.75
CA PHE A 141 6.57 1.62 9.45
C PHE A 141 7.55 0.44 9.51
N LEU A 142 8.19 0.19 10.65
CA LEU A 142 9.03 -0.99 10.84
C LEU A 142 8.20 -2.28 10.75
N VAL A 143 7.04 -2.31 11.41
CA VAL A 143 6.11 -3.45 11.31
C VAL A 143 5.55 -3.55 9.90
N GLN A 144 5.23 -2.42 9.25
CA GLN A 144 4.82 -2.42 7.85
C GLN A 144 5.90 -2.95 6.89
N ALA A 145 7.19 -2.80 7.22
CA ALA A 145 8.28 -3.38 6.43
C ALA A 145 8.30 -4.92 6.44
N LEU A 146 7.66 -5.57 7.42
CA LEU A 146 7.45 -7.03 7.45
C LEU A 146 6.59 -7.55 6.27
N PHE A 147 5.88 -6.66 5.58
CA PHE A 147 5.21 -6.98 4.32
C PHE A 147 6.12 -7.71 3.31
N VAL A 148 7.42 -7.39 3.29
CA VAL A 148 8.40 -8.04 2.42
C VAL A 148 8.58 -9.53 2.76
N ALA A 149 8.23 -9.96 3.98
CA ALA A 149 8.32 -11.33 4.43
C ALA A 149 7.15 -12.22 3.95
N ILE A 150 6.07 -11.63 3.39
CA ILE A 150 4.96 -12.41 2.82
C ILE A 150 5.48 -13.16 1.58
N PRO A 151 5.40 -14.51 1.54
CA PRO A 151 5.96 -15.29 0.44
C PRO A 151 5.28 -14.94 -0.89
N PRO A 152 6.05 -14.62 -1.95
CA PRO A 152 5.49 -14.29 -3.26
C PRO A 152 4.73 -15.46 -3.91
N ALA A 153 4.96 -16.70 -3.47
CA ALA A 153 4.23 -17.88 -3.92
C ALA A 153 2.72 -17.80 -3.62
N LEU A 154 2.32 -17.14 -2.53
CA LEU A 154 0.91 -16.92 -2.19
C LEU A 154 0.29 -15.77 -3.00
N ALA A 155 1.10 -14.82 -3.45
CA ALA A 155 0.65 -13.69 -4.27
C ALA A 155 0.50 -14.04 -5.76
N LYS A 156 1.23 -15.05 -6.26
CA LYS A 156 1.41 -15.34 -7.70
C LYS A 156 0.38 -16.33 -8.29
N LYS A 157 -0.46 -16.96 -7.48
CA LYS A 157 -1.36 -18.05 -7.91
C LYS A 157 -2.41 -17.64 -8.97
N ARG A 158 -2.70 -16.35 -9.14
CA ARG A 158 -3.70 -15.88 -10.11
C ARG A 158 -3.16 -15.78 -11.55
N THR A 159 -1.87 -15.54 -11.74
CA THR A 159 -1.28 -15.44 -13.08
C THR A 159 -1.07 -16.81 -13.70
N GLU A 160 -0.77 -17.83 -12.87
CA GLU A 160 -0.61 -19.21 -13.35
C GLU A 160 -1.95 -19.91 -13.58
N GLN A 161 -2.99 -19.55 -12.83
CA GLN A 161 -4.34 -20.12 -13.01
C GLN A 161 -5.04 -19.52 -14.24
N ARG A 162 -4.61 -18.37 -14.74
CA ARG A 162 -5.07 -17.77 -15.99
C ARG A 162 -4.31 -18.28 -17.22
N ASN A 163 -3.17 -18.91 -17.00
CA ASN A 163 -2.38 -19.61 -18.02
C ASN A 163 -2.47 -21.12 -17.80
N THR A 164 -3.68 -21.66 -17.59
CA THR A 164 -3.88 -23.11 -17.71
C THR A 164 -3.46 -23.51 -19.14
N PRO A 165 -2.67 -24.57 -19.31
CA PRO A 165 -2.29 -25.05 -20.63
C PRO A 165 -3.46 -25.14 -21.62
N ALA A 166 -4.64 -25.50 -21.11
CA ALA A 166 -5.88 -25.58 -21.89
C ALA A 166 -6.37 -24.21 -22.44
N GLU A 167 -6.20 -23.09 -21.73
CA GLU A 167 -6.58 -21.77 -22.25
C GLU A 167 -5.57 -21.22 -23.24
N SER A 168 -4.27 -21.47 -23.04
CA SER A 168 -3.24 -21.10 -24.01
C SER A 168 -3.35 -21.91 -25.29
N GLU A 169 -3.68 -23.22 -25.21
CA GLU A 169 -3.95 -24.07 -26.37
C GLU A 169 -5.23 -23.65 -27.11
N GLN A 170 -6.29 -23.28 -26.40
CA GLN A 170 -7.53 -22.77 -27.00
C GLN A 170 -7.27 -21.44 -27.73
N PHE A 171 -6.53 -20.52 -27.11
CA PHE A 171 -6.19 -19.24 -27.73
C PHE A 171 -5.28 -19.42 -28.97
N GLU A 172 -4.29 -20.30 -28.90
CA GLU A 172 -3.43 -20.61 -30.04
C GLU A 172 -4.20 -21.31 -31.18
N THR A 173 -5.15 -22.19 -30.83
CA THR A 173 -5.99 -22.87 -31.81
C THR A 173 -6.93 -21.89 -32.50
N ALA A 174 -7.58 -20.98 -31.73
CA ALA A 174 -8.44 -19.93 -32.29
C ALA A 174 -7.64 -18.98 -33.20
N ARG A 175 -6.42 -18.62 -32.82
CA ARG A 175 -5.51 -17.79 -33.63
C ARG A 175 -5.13 -18.47 -34.96
N ARG A 176 -4.78 -19.76 -34.92
CA ARG A 176 -4.46 -20.53 -36.13
C ARG A 176 -5.66 -20.65 -37.07
N GLN A 177 -6.87 -20.84 -36.54
CA GLN A 177 -8.09 -20.85 -37.32
C GLN A 177 -8.39 -19.50 -37.98
N ALA A 178 -8.21 -18.41 -37.25
CA ALA A 178 -8.35 -17.05 -37.80
C ALA A 178 -7.32 -16.76 -38.91
N ASP A 179 -6.06 -17.13 -38.74
CA ASP A 179 -5.03 -16.98 -39.75
C ASP A 179 -5.31 -17.84 -41.00
N GLN A 180 -5.86 -19.04 -40.84
CA GLN A 180 -6.25 -19.89 -41.99
C GLN A 180 -7.43 -19.27 -42.74
N ALA A 181 -8.45 -18.77 -42.04
CA ALA A 181 -9.59 -18.11 -42.68
C ALA A 181 -9.16 -16.84 -43.44
N LEU A 182 -8.24 -16.06 -42.90
CA LEU A 182 -7.66 -14.89 -43.58
C LEU A 182 -6.93 -15.29 -44.85
N ARG A 183 -6.10 -16.33 -44.81
CA ARG A 183 -5.39 -16.80 -46.00
C ARG A 183 -6.34 -17.28 -47.10
N GLN A 184 -7.46 -17.94 -46.77
CA GLN A 184 -8.44 -18.37 -47.75
C GLN A 184 -9.17 -17.20 -48.42
N LEU A 185 -9.36 -16.07 -47.72
CA LEU A 185 -9.95 -14.86 -48.29
C LEU A 185 -9.01 -14.13 -49.26
N PHE A 186 -7.70 -14.23 -49.07
CA PHE A 186 -6.72 -13.58 -49.92
C PHE A 186 -6.27 -14.45 -51.13
N THR A 187 -6.72 -15.71 -51.23
CA THR A 187 -6.38 -16.62 -52.31
C THR A 187 -7.55 -16.82 -53.30
N GLN A 188 -8.67 -16.13 -53.12
CA GLN A 188 -9.74 -15.97 -54.12
C GLN A 188 -9.58 -14.67 -54.88
#